data_d0cd7d186b2048e285cf03a3d927ffbf
#
_entry.id   d0cd7d186b2048e285cf03a3d927ffbf
#
_cell.length_a   1.000
_cell.length_b   1.000
_cell.length_c   1.000
_cell.angle_alpha   90.00
_cell.angle_beta   90.00
_cell.angle_gamma   90.00
#
_symmetry.space_group_name_H-M   'P 1'
#
loop_
_entity.id
_entity.type
_entity.pdbx_description
1 polymer ?
#
loop_
_entity_poly.entity_id
_entity_poly.type
_entity_poly.pdbx_seq_one_letter_code
_entity_poly.pdbx_strand_id
1 'polypeptide(L)'
;PYTDAMNLILTRLEILNHCAADNEDVRPIHGITHRIKEKISMENKLKKKHSNGSVQDARTLLKDIAGIRVICFFERDIYQLAESLKKQTDLILVCEKDYIRHPKPNGYRSYHLVLGVPVYSLDGMEYYPVEIQFRTISMDFWAAMEHRICYKSQPFDDLEMKSAFRQYAE
;
A
#
# COMPACT_ATOMS: atom_id res chain seq x y z
N PRO A 1 8.45 -16.78 0.93
CA PRO A 1 8.98 -15.68 1.76
C PRO A 1 8.14 -14.40 1.68
N TYR A 2 7.75 -13.91 0.47
CA TYR A 2 6.92 -12.68 0.37
C TYR A 2 5.54 -12.85 0.98
N THR A 3 4.92 -14.02 0.83
CA THR A 3 3.65 -14.33 1.48
C THR A 3 3.80 -14.37 2.99
N ASP A 4 4.90 -14.92 3.48
CA ASP A 4 5.17 -15.02 4.92
C ASP A 4 5.41 -13.63 5.51
N ALA A 5 6.22 -12.78 4.84
CA ALA A 5 6.43 -11.39 5.21
C ALA A 5 5.11 -10.61 5.25
N MET A 6 4.25 -10.80 4.25
CA MET A 6 2.91 -10.19 4.19
C MET A 6 2.03 -10.64 5.35
N ASN A 7 2.00 -11.94 5.66
CA ASN A 7 1.20 -12.50 6.76
C ASN A 7 1.67 -11.98 8.12
N LEU A 8 2.97 -11.78 8.33
CA LEU A 8 3.51 -11.17 9.54
C LEU A 8 2.97 -9.74 9.72
N ILE A 9 2.94 -8.93 8.67
CA ILE A 9 2.37 -7.58 8.74
C ILE A 9 0.85 -7.61 8.96
N LEU A 10 0.13 -8.53 8.31
CA LEU A 10 -1.32 -8.68 8.51
C LEU A 10 -1.64 -8.97 9.98
N THR A 11 -0.93 -9.91 10.58
CA THR A 11 -1.10 -10.24 12.02
C THR A 11 -0.82 -9.02 12.91
N ARG A 12 0.22 -8.24 12.62
CA ARG A 12 0.53 -7.01 13.38
C ARG A 12 -0.55 -5.94 13.24
N LEU A 13 -1.10 -5.75 12.04
CA LEU A 13 -2.22 -4.84 11.81
C LEU A 13 -3.48 -5.28 12.58
N GLU A 14 -3.76 -6.58 12.63
CA GLU A 14 -4.87 -7.13 13.43
C GLU A 14 -4.67 -6.85 14.92
N ILE A 15 -3.47 -7.08 15.46
CA ILE A 15 -3.14 -6.78 16.85
C ILE A 15 -3.32 -5.27 17.12
N LEU A 16 -2.79 -4.39 16.28
CA LEU A 16 -2.94 -2.94 16.45
C LEU A 16 -4.41 -2.52 16.39
N ASN A 17 -5.20 -3.13 15.52
CA ASN A 17 -6.64 -2.85 15.42
C ASN A 17 -7.41 -3.27 16.66
N HIS A 18 -7.03 -4.40 17.30
CA HIS A 18 -7.63 -4.86 18.56
C HIS A 18 -7.19 -3.97 19.74
N CYS A 19 -5.90 -3.66 19.85
CA CYS A 19 -5.37 -2.85 20.95
C CYS A 19 -5.92 -1.41 20.94
N ALA A 20 -6.27 -0.87 19.79
CA ALA A 20 -6.87 0.46 19.71
C ALA A 20 -8.34 0.49 20.18
N ALA A 21 -9.00 -0.67 20.25
CA ALA A 21 -10.39 -0.80 20.66
C ALA A 21 -10.59 -0.85 22.21
N ASP A 22 -9.52 -0.90 23.01
CA ASP A 22 -9.61 -1.06 24.46
C ASP A 22 -10.25 0.14 25.21
N ASN A 23 -10.49 1.28 24.54
CA ASN A 23 -11.10 2.44 25.18
C ASN A 23 -12.45 2.91 24.58
N GLU A 24 -12.84 2.44 23.42
CA GLU A 24 -14.14 2.71 22.81
C GLU A 24 -14.38 1.68 21.69
N ASP A 25 -15.61 1.24 21.47
CA ASP A 25 -16.04 0.23 20.47
C ASP A 25 -15.66 0.51 18.99
N VAL A 26 -14.79 1.47 18.73
CA VAL A 26 -14.44 1.96 17.38
C VAL A 26 -13.02 1.50 17.01
N ARG A 27 -12.94 0.40 16.28
CA ARG A 27 -11.69 -0.06 15.67
C ARG A 27 -11.25 0.87 14.53
N PRO A 28 -9.97 1.25 14.44
CA PRO A 28 -9.47 2.18 13.40
C PRO A 28 -9.54 1.63 11.97
N ILE A 29 -9.49 0.30 11.80
CA ILE A 29 -9.47 -0.35 10.49
C ILE A 29 -10.89 -0.79 10.11
N HIS A 30 -11.37 -0.25 8.99
CA HIS A 30 -12.62 -0.67 8.34
C HIS A 30 -12.44 -1.97 7.55
N GLY A 31 -11.30 -2.14 6.87
CA GLY A 31 -11.04 -3.34 6.08
C GLY A 31 -9.59 -3.44 5.62
N ILE A 32 -9.18 -4.68 5.35
CA ILE A 32 -7.84 -4.98 4.81
C ILE A 32 -8.00 -5.85 3.57
N THR A 33 -7.30 -5.49 2.50
CA THR A 33 -7.11 -6.34 1.32
C THR A 33 -5.62 -6.52 1.05
N HIS A 34 -5.24 -7.66 0.52
CA HIS A 34 -3.83 -7.96 0.26
C HIS A 34 -3.67 -8.79 -1.01
N ARG A 35 -2.50 -8.72 -1.61
CA ARG A 35 -2.16 -9.51 -2.78
C ARG A 35 -0.64 -9.69 -2.93
N ILE A 36 -0.26 -10.82 -3.50
CA ILE A 36 1.06 -11.01 -4.10
C ILE A 36 0.94 -10.64 -5.59
N LYS A 37 1.89 -9.87 -6.11
CA LYS A 37 1.90 -9.44 -7.51
C LYS A 37 2.16 -10.63 -8.42
N GLU A 38 1.35 -10.77 -9.46
CA GLU A 38 1.51 -11.82 -10.45
C GLU A 38 2.82 -11.70 -11.24
N LYS A 39 3.39 -12.84 -11.63
CA LYS A 39 4.67 -12.92 -12.35
C LYS A 39 4.70 -12.05 -13.61
N ILE A 40 3.63 -12.08 -14.42
CA ILE A 40 3.50 -11.28 -15.65
C ILE A 40 3.58 -9.77 -15.33
N SER A 41 2.93 -9.33 -14.24
CA SER A 41 2.96 -7.94 -13.80
C SER A 41 4.35 -7.52 -13.30
N MET A 42 5.09 -8.43 -12.68
CA MET A 42 6.49 -8.21 -12.27
C MET A 42 7.41 -8.07 -13.48
N GLU A 43 7.31 -8.98 -14.45
CA GLU A 43 8.10 -8.94 -15.68
C GLU A 43 7.88 -7.65 -16.49
N ASN A 44 6.62 -7.22 -16.64
CA ASN A 44 6.28 -5.96 -17.31
C ASN A 44 6.88 -4.73 -16.60
N LYS A 45 6.94 -4.75 -15.28
CA LYS A 45 7.53 -3.66 -14.50
C LYS A 45 9.06 -3.65 -14.58
N LEU A 46 9.68 -4.83 -14.61
CA LEU A 46 11.13 -4.98 -14.81
C LEU A 46 11.56 -4.50 -16.21
N LYS A 47 10.81 -4.86 -17.26
CA LYS A 47 11.04 -4.34 -18.63
C LYS A 47 11.00 -2.83 -18.69
N LYS A 48 10.04 -2.18 -18.03
CA LYS A 48 9.95 -0.70 -17.93
C LYS A 48 11.13 -0.07 -17.20
N LYS A 49 11.82 -0.83 -16.34
CA LYS A 49 13.02 -0.38 -15.61
C LYS A 49 14.33 -0.75 -16.32
N HIS A 50 14.27 -1.21 -17.57
CA HIS A 50 15.43 -1.63 -18.37
C HIS A 50 16.28 -2.73 -17.69
N SER A 51 15.63 -3.64 -16.96
CA SER A 51 16.27 -4.78 -16.28
C SER A 51 16.19 -6.04 -17.14
N ASN A 52 17.19 -6.92 -17.00
CA ASN A 52 17.27 -8.21 -17.69
C ASN A 52 16.25 -9.26 -17.18
N GLY A 53 15.41 -8.91 -16.18
CA GLY A 53 14.32 -9.76 -15.71
C GLY A 53 14.75 -10.91 -14.81
N SER A 54 15.95 -10.86 -14.23
CA SER A 54 16.40 -11.87 -13.27
C SER A 54 15.61 -11.83 -11.96
N VAL A 55 15.58 -12.95 -11.23
CA VAL A 55 14.98 -13.02 -9.88
C VAL A 55 15.67 -12.04 -8.93
N GLN A 56 16.98 -11.84 -9.09
CA GLN A 56 17.77 -10.90 -8.31
C GLN A 56 17.35 -9.44 -8.59
N ASP A 57 17.11 -9.11 -9.86
CA ASP A 57 16.61 -7.79 -10.26
C ASP A 57 15.21 -7.54 -9.72
N ALA A 58 14.34 -8.57 -9.71
CA ALA A 58 13.01 -8.47 -9.11
C ALA A 58 13.09 -8.14 -7.61
N ARG A 59 13.97 -8.81 -6.87
CA ARG A 59 14.21 -8.56 -5.43
C ARG A 59 14.72 -7.14 -5.16
N THR A 60 15.60 -6.63 -6.00
CA THR A 60 16.25 -5.32 -5.81
C THR A 60 15.39 -4.16 -6.28
N LEU A 61 14.70 -4.33 -7.41
CA LEU A 61 13.98 -3.25 -8.10
C LEU A 61 12.50 -3.17 -7.78
N LEU A 62 11.88 -4.28 -7.34
CA LEU A 62 10.45 -4.34 -7.04
C LEU A 62 10.22 -4.32 -5.53
N LYS A 63 9.68 -3.21 -5.03
CA LYS A 63 9.35 -3.03 -3.60
C LYS A 63 7.88 -3.34 -3.29
N ASP A 64 7.10 -3.72 -4.30
CA ASP A 64 5.65 -3.91 -4.26
C ASP A 64 5.21 -5.32 -4.71
N ILE A 65 6.05 -6.33 -4.48
CA ILE A 65 5.72 -7.74 -4.75
C ILE A 65 4.62 -8.19 -3.79
N ALA A 66 4.79 -7.91 -2.50
CA ALA A 66 3.76 -8.10 -1.48
C ALA A 66 3.09 -6.75 -1.18
N GLY A 67 1.78 -6.68 -1.36
CA GLY A 67 1.02 -5.45 -1.18
C GLY A 67 -0.18 -5.66 -0.26
N ILE A 68 -0.35 -4.75 0.70
CA ILE A 68 -1.47 -4.68 1.63
C ILE A 68 -2.14 -3.33 1.44
N ARG A 69 -3.48 -3.31 1.41
CA ARG A 69 -4.27 -2.09 1.47
C ARG A 69 -5.09 -2.10 2.75
N VAL A 70 -4.92 -1.06 3.55
CA VAL A 70 -5.63 -0.83 4.81
C VAL A 70 -6.58 0.33 4.62
N ILE A 71 -7.86 0.10 4.86
CA ILE A 71 -8.91 1.14 4.82
C ILE A 71 -9.24 1.52 6.24
N CYS A 72 -9.06 2.80 6.58
CA CYS A 72 -9.36 3.38 7.87
C CYS A 72 -10.59 4.29 7.81
N PHE A 73 -11.17 4.59 8.98
CA PHE A 73 -12.27 5.54 9.06
C PHE A 73 -11.78 6.98 8.94
N PHE A 74 -10.66 7.32 9.60
CA PHE A 74 -10.13 8.68 9.69
C PHE A 74 -8.64 8.75 9.32
N GLU A 75 -8.19 9.93 8.87
CA GLU A 75 -6.77 10.17 8.56
C GLU A 75 -5.87 10.00 9.80
N ARG A 76 -6.34 10.41 10.99
CA ARG A 76 -5.59 10.21 12.24
C ARG A 76 -5.25 8.75 12.49
N ASP A 77 -6.17 7.84 12.14
CA ASP A 77 -5.98 6.41 12.34
C ASP A 77 -4.88 5.86 11.42
N ILE A 78 -4.81 6.38 10.19
CA ILE A 78 -3.75 6.06 9.24
C ILE A 78 -2.38 6.39 9.83
N TYR A 79 -2.22 7.63 10.31
CA TYR A 79 -0.93 8.06 10.89
C TYR A 79 -0.59 7.28 12.16
N GLN A 80 -1.56 6.99 13.02
CA GLN A 80 -1.35 6.23 14.25
C GLN A 80 -0.88 4.80 13.95
N LEU A 81 -1.51 4.11 13.02
CA LEU A 81 -1.12 2.75 12.61
C LEU A 81 0.27 2.74 11.93
N ALA A 82 0.51 3.69 11.03
CA ALA A 82 1.80 3.79 10.34
C ALA A 82 2.95 4.06 11.32
N GLU A 83 2.78 5.00 12.26
CA GLU A 83 3.78 5.28 13.30
C GLU A 83 3.99 4.07 14.23
N SER A 84 2.93 3.35 14.59
CA SER A 84 3.03 2.15 15.41
C SER A 84 3.82 1.04 14.73
N LEU A 85 3.69 0.87 13.41
CA LEU A 85 4.50 -0.07 12.65
C LEU A 85 5.96 0.39 12.54
N LYS A 86 6.21 1.69 12.28
CA LYS A 86 7.58 2.24 12.18
C LYS A 86 8.38 2.17 13.48
N LYS A 87 7.71 2.14 14.63
CA LYS A 87 8.34 1.99 15.94
C LYS A 87 8.78 0.56 16.28
N GLN A 88 8.36 -0.43 15.51
CA GLN A 88 8.74 -1.83 15.76
C GLN A 88 10.19 -2.05 15.32
N THR A 89 11.03 -2.46 16.25
CA THR A 89 12.50 -2.48 16.11
C THR A 89 13.01 -3.53 15.12
N ASP A 90 12.22 -4.55 14.83
CA ASP A 90 12.55 -5.61 13.88
C ASP A 90 12.14 -5.29 12.43
N LEU A 91 11.40 -4.19 12.20
CA LEU A 91 11.02 -3.72 10.87
C LEU A 91 11.99 -2.64 10.38
N ILE A 92 12.31 -2.68 9.09
CA ILE A 92 13.17 -1.67 8.45
C ILE A 92 12.32 -0.77 7.56
N LEU A 93 12.36 0.54 7.80
CA LEU A 93 11.72 1.52 6.90
C LEU A 93 12.50 1.60 5.59
N VAL A 94 11.91 1.12 4.49
CA VAL A 94 12.51 1.14 3.16
C VAL A 94 12.08 2.38 2.37
N CYS A 95 10.80 2.77 2.46
CA CYS A 95 10.26 3.93 1.76
C CYS A 95 8.97 4.40 2.42
N GLU A 96 8.78 5.71 2.44
CA GLU A 96 7.57 6.37 2.93
C GLU A 96 7.15 7.46 1.93
N LYS A 97 5.83 7.54 1.63
CA LYS A 97 5.27 8.58 0.78
C LYS A 97 3.91 9.01 1.30
N ASP A 98 3.82 10.24 1.72
CA ASP A 98 2.59 10.85 2.21
C ASP A 98 1.88 11.63 1.09
N TYR A 99 1.01 10.93 0.37
CA TYR A 99 0.13 11.55 -0.62
C TYR A 99 -1.19 12.08 0.00
N ILE A 100 -1.34 12.01 1.32
CA ILE A 100 -2.45 12.66 2.02
C ILE A 100 -2.11 14.15 2.16
N ARG A 101 -0.92 14.46 2.70
CA ARG A 101 -0.41 15.84 2.83
C ARG A 101 0.04 16.45 1.51
N HIS A 102 0.56 15.60 0.60
CA HIS A 102 1.07 16.02 -0.71
C HIS A 102 0.38 15.22 -1.82
N PRO A 103 -0.89 15.51 -2.13
CA PRO A 103 -1.66 14.79 -3.15
C PRO A 103 -0.98 14.82 -4.52
N LYS A 104 -1.20 13.78 -5.31
CA LYS A 104 -0.74 13.79 -6.70
C LYS A 104 -1.54 14.81 -7.53
N PRO A 105 -0.99 15.27 -8.69
CA PRO A 105 -1.68 16.25 -9.55
C PRO A 105 -3.09 15.84 -10.01
N ASN A 106 -3.38 14.53 -10.05
CA ASN A 106 -4.70 14.00 -10.38
C ASN A 106 -5.68 13.93 -9.19
N GLY A 107 -5.26 14.38 -7.99
CA GLY A 107 -6.07 14.32 -6.76
C GLY A 107 -5.92 13.02 -5.95
N TYR A 108 -5.09 12.09 -6.39
CA TYR A 108 -4.87 10.83 -5.65
C TYR A 108 -4.28 11.07 -4.27
N ARG A 109 -4.92 10.50 -3.25
CA ARG A 109 -4.52 10.52 -1.84
C ARG A 109 -4.34 9.10 -1.32
N SER A 110 -3.26 8.88 -0.59
CA SER A 110 -2.95 7.63 0.12
C SER A 110 -1.65 7.82 0.91
N TYR A 111 -1.47 7.10 1.99
CA TYR A 111 -0.19 7.02 2.68
C TYR A 111 0.47 5.67 2.32
N HIS A 112 1.66 5.70 1.75
CA HIS A 112 2.40 4.52 1.33
C HIS A 112 3.59 4.29 2.25
N LEU A 113 3.67 3.09 2.81
CA LEU A 113 4.74 2.64 3.66
C LEU A 113 5.31 1.34 3.10
N VAL A 114 6.62 1.29 2.86
CA VAL A 114 7.31 0.06 2.48
C VAL A 114 8.22 -0.34 3.63
N LEU A 115 7.96 -1.50 4.20
CA LEU A 115 8.72 -2.06 5.31
C LEU A 115 9.47 -3.31 4.87
N GLY A 116 10.74 -3.41 5.27
CA GLY A 116 11.49 -4.65 5.24
C GLY A 116 11.08 -5.51 6.43
N VAL A 117 10.56 -6.68 6.16
CA VAL A 117 10.04 -7.61 7.17
C VAL A 117 11.00 -8.80 7.30
N PRO A 118 11.51 -9.13 8.48
CA PRO A 118 12.41 -10.26 8.66
C PRO A 118 11.64 -11.59 8.53
N VAL A 119 12.11 -12.46 7.66
CA VAL A 119 11.61 -13.81 7.50
C VAL A 119 12.74 -14.79 7.80
N TYR A 120 12.51 -15.67 8.75
CA TYR A 120 13.45 -16.72 9.13
C TYR A 120 13.17 -17.98 8.33
N SER A 121 14.19 -18.51 7.66
CA SER A 121 14.20 -19.79 6.96
C SER A 121 15.24 -20.73 7.58
N LEU A 122 15.37 -21.94 7.04
CA LEU A 122 16.44 -22.86 7.47
C LEU A 122 17.84 -22.33 7.13
N ASP A 123 17.94 -21.47 6.11
CA ASP A 123 19.19 -20.88 5.63
C ASP A 123 19.54 -19.56 6.34
N GLY A 124 18.69 -19.10 7.25
CA GLY A 124 18.90 -17.86 8.01
C GLY A 124 17.75 -16.85 7.87
N MET A 125 18.04 -15.60 8.21
CA MET A 125 17.08 -14.49 8.17
C MET A 125 17.37 -13.56 7.00
N GLU A 126 16.31 -13.25 6.23
CA GLU A 126 16.34 -12.24 5.17
C GLU A 126 15.18 -11.26 5.31
N TYR A 127 15.38 -10.01 4.87
CA TYR A 127 14.34 -8.99 4.82
C TYR A 127 13.60 -8.99 3.48
N TYR A 128 12.27 -9.02 3.54
CA TYR A 128 11.41 -8.94 2.36
C TYR A 128 10.54 -7.70 2.40
N PRO A 129 10.53 -6.88 1.32
CA PRO A 129 9.73 -5.67 1.29
C PRO A 129 8.23 -5.99 1.18
N VAL A 130 7.44 -5.30 2.01
CA VAL A 130 5.98 -5.29 1.97
C VAL A 130 5.51 -3.85 1.82
N GLU A 131 4.75 -3.54 0.76
CA GLU A 131 4.11 -2.25 0.56
C GLU A 131 2.77 -2.23 1.28
N ILE A 132 2.54 -1.22 2.11
CA ILE A 132 1.27 -0.99 2.79
C ILE A 132 0.72 0.34 2.29
N GLN A 133 -0.50 0.32 1.74
CA GLN A 133 -1.23 1.50 1.29
C GLN A 133 -2.36 1.77 2.27
N PHE A 134 -2.27 2.86 3.03
CA PHE A 134 -3.33 3.30 3.92
C PHE A 134 -4.19 4.34 3.21
N ARG A 135 -5.50 4.21 3.33
CA ARG A 135 -6.51 5.12 2.79
C ARG A 135 -7.67 5.26 3.75
N THR A 136 -8.39 6.36 3.69
CA THR A 136 -9.75 6.41 4.22
C THR A 136 -10.72 5.77 3.22
N ILE A 137 -11.96 5.53 3.65
CA ILE A 137 -13.03 5.00 2.79
C ILE A 137 -13.22 5.91 1.56
N SER A 138 -13.23 7.22 1.75
CA SER A 138 -13.38 8.19 0.65
C SER A 138 -12.19 8.17 -0.32
N MET A 139 -10.96 8.07 0.19
CA MET A 139 -9.76 7.96 -0.64
C MET A 139 -9.74 6.68 -1.48
N ASP A 140 -10.18 5.54 -0.91
CA ASP A 140 -10.23 4.27 -1.64
C ASP A 140 -11.34 4.28 -2.68
N PHE A 141 -12.51 4.82 -2.34
CA PHE A 141 -13.60 5.03 -3.29
C PHE A 141 -13.15 5.89 -4.48
N TRP A 142 -12.53 7.06 -4.21
CA TRP A 142 -12.01 7.93 -5.25
C TRP A 142 -11.00 7.22 -6.15
N ALA A 143 -10.03 6.52 -5.56
CA ALA A 143 -8.99 5.80 -6.32
C ALA A 143 -9.56 4.64 -7.17
N ALA A 144 -10.61 3.97 -6.70
CA ALA A 144 -11.29 2.92 -7.44
C ALA A 144 -12.04 3.48 -8.66
N MET A 145 -12.72 4.61 -8.49
CA MET A 145 -13.46 5.30 -9.55
C MET A 145 -12.52 5.89 -10.60
N GLU A 146 -11.46 6.59 -10.18
CA GLU A 146 -10.43 7.13 -11.08
C GLU A 146 -9.82 6.04 -11.95
N HIS A 147 -9.43 4.92 -11.35
CA HIS A 147 -8.87 3.79 -12.08
C HIS A 147 -9.86 3.21 -13.10
N ARG A 148 -11.15 3.14 -12.76
CA ARG A 148 -12.19 2.62 -13.65
C ARG A 148 -12.45 3.56 -14.83
N ILE A 149 -12.51 4.85 -14.58
CA ILE A 149 -12.83 5.87 -15.57
C ILE A 149 -11.64 6.13 -16.49
N CYS A 150 -10.44 6.35 -15.91
CA CYS A 150 -9.27 6.75 -16.69
C CYS A 150 -8.54 5.59 -17.38
N TYR A 151 -8.71 4.34 -16.90
CA TYR A 151 -7.94 3.20 -17.42
C TYR A 151 -8.75 2.27 -18.33
N LYS A 152 -10.09 2.21 -18.20
CA LYS A 152 -10.94 1.30 -18.96
C LYS A 152 -11.84 1.98 -20.00
N SER A 153 -11.98 3.28 -19.97
CA SER A 153 -12.71 4.02 -20.99
C SER A 153 -11.82 4.20 -22.20
N GLN A 154 -12.32 3.81 -23.39
CA GLN A 154 -11.77 4.25 -24.67
C GLN A 154 -11.75 5.78 -24.70
N PRO A 155 -10.98 6.43 -25.59
CA PRO A 155 -10.57 7.83 -25.46
C PRO A 155 -11.76 8.79 -25.53
N PHE A 156 -12.53 8.88 -24.50
CA PHE A 156 -13.27 10.07 -24.17
C PHE A 156 -12.28 10.96 -23.42
N ASP A 157 -11.67 11.84 -24.15
CA ASP A 157 -10.83 12.91 -23.65
C ASP A 157 -11.73 13.97 -23.00
N ASP A 158 -12.47 13.56 -21.97
CA ASP A 158 -13.36 14.42 -21.23
C ASP A 158 -12.57 15.14 -20.15
N LEU A 159 -11.94 16.25 -20.56
CA LEU A 159 -11.28 17.21 -19.68
C LEU A 159 -12.23 17.68 -18.56
N GLU A 160 -13.53 17.76 -18.83
CA GLU A 160 -14.55 18.14 -17.85
C GLU A 160 -14.71 17.05 -16.78
N MET A 161 -14.75 15.77 -17.16
CA MET A 161 -14.85 14.66 -16.21
C MET A 161 -13.59 14.56 -15.34
N LYS A 162 -12.40 14.70 -15.91
CA LYS A 162 -11.14 14.73 -15.16
C LYS A 162 -11.07 15.91 -14.19
N SER A 163 -11.58 17.07 -14.60
CA SER A 163 -11.68 18.27 -13.77
C SER A 163 -12.67 18.08 -12.62
N ALA A 164 -13.86 17.54 -12.89
CA ALA A 164 -14.86 17.22 -11.87
C ALA A 164 -14.31 16.20 -10.86
N PHE A 165 -13.63 15.14 -11.33
CA PHE A 165 -13.01 14.15 -10.45
C PHE A 165 -11.95 14.74 -9.52
N ARG A 166 -11.21 15.76 -9.99
CA ARG A 166 -10.25 16.47 -9.16
C ARG A 166 -10.94 17.27 -8.05
N GLN A 167 -12.06 17.92 -8.34
CA GLN A 167 -12.86 18.65 -7.34
C GLN A 167 -13.44 17.73 -6.26
N TYR A 168 -13.79 16.48 -6.59
CA TYR A 168 -14.24 15.50 -5.60
C TYR A 168 -13.11 14.94 -4.72
N ALA A 169 -11.85 15.26 -4.99
CA ALA A 169 -10.69 14.86 -4.19
C ALA A 169 -10.35 15.88 -3.08
N GLU A 170 -10.93 17.09 -3.15
CA GLU A 170 -10.79 18.15 -2.13
C GLU A 170 -11.82 18.00 -1.02
#